data_aa8feb2a79e5f77ca6ee492ca4868871
#
_entry.id   aa8feb2a79e5f77ca6ee492ca4868871
#
_cell.length_a   1.000
_cell.length_b   1.000
_cell.length_c   1.000
_cell.angle_alpha   90.00
_cell.angle_beta   90.00
_cell.angle_gamma   90.00
#
_symmetry.space_group_name_H-M   'P 1'
#
loop_
_entity.id
_entity.type
_entity.pdbx_description
1 polymer ?
#
loop_
_entity_poly.entity_id
_entity_poly.type
_entity_poly.pdbx_seq_one_letter_code
_entity_poly.pdbx_strand_id
1 'polypeptide(L)'
;MPSTLLSRRDLDFLLHDWLRVAELVERPRYAEHSRETFDDALDLAERVATEQFAPHNRAADLAEPTFDGQRVRLIPQVRAALDSFAETGLLTAGLDATVGGLQLPHAVAAACFTWFQAANVATSAYPFLTLGNANLLLAHGSPEQVDTYVRPMLDGRFFGTMCLSEPHAGSSLADITTRAEPQADGTYRLFGTKMWISGGDHELAENIVHLVLARIPGAPPGVKGISLFIVPKVLVGPDGSLGDRNDVVLAGLNHKMGFRGTTNTLLSFGDGGHTPGGRAGAVGHLVGAPHQGLAQMFHMMNEARIGVGAGATALGYTGYLKSLAYAKERPQGRPVGAKDPAAAQVPIIEHPDVRRMLLAQKSYVEGALALVLYCARLLDEQKTAPADADRERAHLLLDVLTPITKSWPSQWCLTANDLAIQVLGGAGYTRDHDVEQHYRDNRLNPIHEGTHGIQALDLLGRKMTMQGGAGLALLTATIGDTIERARQAGGEAAELAGRLAATVDRVTAVTRRLWADGDPVLALANASAYLEAVGHVVIAWMWLEQVLALPPERAGDPFHAGKRQAARYFFSVELPRTGPQFDLLDSRDRTSVDMRPDWF
;
A
#
# COMPACT_ATOMS: atom_id res chain seq x y z
N MET A 1 -23.20 -0.88 -17.14
CA MET A 1 -22.29 -2.05 -17.10
C MET A 1 -21.61 -2.02 -15.72
N PRO A 2 -21.28 -3.16 -15.14
CA PRO A 2 -20.50 -3.16 -13.91
C PRO A 2 -19.15 -2.47 -14.13
N SER A 3 -18.62 -1.81 -13.08
CA SER A 3 -17.33 -1.14 -13.14
C SER A 3 -16.21 -2.11 -13.50
N THR A 4 -15.24 -1.66 -14.29
CA THR A 4 -14.00 -2.41 -14.59
C THR A 4 -12.82 -1.93 -13.72
N LEU A 5 -13.06 -1.04 -12.75
CA LEU A 5 -12.05 -0.56 -11.80
C LEU A 5 -12.02 -1.43 -10.55
N LEU A 6 -13.15 -1.50 -9.85
CA LEU A 6 -13.34 -2.28 -8.63
C LEU A 6 -14.76 -2.88 -8.60
N SER A 7 -14.97 -3.93 -7.81
CA SER A 7 -16.29 -4.49 -7.58
C SER A 7 -16.94 -3.87 -6.34
N ARG A 8 -17.96 -3.00 -6.52
CA ARG A 8 -18.72 -2.45 -5.40
C ARG A 8 -19.36 -3.56 -4.56
N ARG A 9 -19.90 -4.60 -5.19
CA ARG A 9 -20.50 -5.73 -4.48
C ARG A 9 -19.50 -6.49 -3.60
N ASP A 10 -18.24 -6.57 -4.02
CA ASP A 10 -17.19 -7.18 -3.21
C ASP A 10 -16.85 -6.32 -1.99
N LEU A 11 -16.72 -5.00 -2.19
CA LEU A 11 -16.53 -4.05 -1.10
C LEU A 11 -17.68 -4.09 -0.10
N ASP A 12 -18.93 -4.09 -0.55
CA ASP A 12 -20.11 -4.17 0.31
C ASP A 12 -20.10 -5.46 1.15
N PHE A 13 -19.80 -6.60 0.54
CA PHE A 13 -19.65 -7.88 1.24
C PHE A 13 -18.54 -7.81 2.29
N LEU A 14 -17.35 -7.31 1.94
CA LEU A 14 -16.21 -7.23 2.85
C LEU A 14 -16.49 -6.29 4.02
N LEU A 15 -17.06 -5.12 3.76
CA LEU A 15 -17.29 -4.10 4.78
C LEU A 15 -18.48 -4.43 5.70
N HIS A 16 -19.59 -4.88 5.12
CA HIS A 16 -20.84 -5.02 5.87
C HIS A 16 -21.12 -6.44 6.32
N ASP A 17 -20.92 -7.46 5.45
CA ASP A 17 -21.25 -8.84 5.79
C ASP A 17 -20.12 -9.51 6.61
N TRP A 18 -18.85 -9.18 6.30
CA TRP A 18 -17.71 -9.77 6.99
C TRP A 18 -17.16 -8.89 8.12
N LEU A 19 -16.67 -7.67 7.80
CA LEU A 19 -16.03 -6.79 8.79
C LEU A 19 -17.03 -6.05 9.69
N ARG A 20 -18.31 -6.07 9.34
CA ARG A 20 -19.43 -5.50 10.10
C ARG A 20 -19.17 -4.05 10.53
N VAL A 21 -18.66 -3.23 9.60
CA VAL A 21 -18.24 -1.85 9.90
C VAL A 21 -19.38 -0.98 10.43
N ALA A 22 -20.62 -1.33 10.13
CA ALA A 22 -21.81 -0.63 10.66
C ALA A 22 -21.90 -0.71 12.19
N GLU A 23 -21.33 -1.74 12.85
CA GLU A 23 -21.30 -1.83 14.31
C GLU A 23 -20.37 -0.80 14.96
N LEU A 24 -19.45 -0.21 14.19
CA LEU A 24 -18.58 0.84 14.70
C LEU A 24 -19.32 2.11 15.11
N VAL A 25 -20.52 2.35 14.59
CA VAL A 25 -21.33 3.54 14.96
C VAL A 25 -21.74 3.54 16.45
N GLU A 26 -21.68 2.37 17.13
CA GLU A 26 -21.89 2.28 18.57
C GLU A 26 -20.73 2.90 19.39
N ARG A 27 -19.61 3.19 18.73
CA ARG A 27 -18.43 3.79 19.38
C ARG A 27 -18.51 5.32 19.32
N PRO A 28 -18.16 6.05 20.41
CA PRO A 28 -18.32 7.50 20.49
C PRO A 28 -17.71 8.26 19.31
N ARG A 29 -16.55 7.80 18.77
CA ARG A 29 -15.87 8.42 17.64
C ARG A 29 -16.73 8.42 16.37
N TYR A 30 -17.57 7.40 16.17
CA TYR A 30 -18.32 7.16 14.94
C TYR A 30 -19.83 7.34 15.12
N ALA A 31 -20.27 7.84 16.27
CA ALA A 31 -21.69 7.91 16.64
C ALA A 31 -22.53 8.83 15.74
N GLU A 32 -21.90 9.76 15.01
CA GLU A 32 -22.59 10.64 14.06
C GLU A 32 -22.79 10.00 12.67
N HIS A 33 -22.26 8.80 12.46
CA HIS A 33 -22.36 8.09 11.20
C HIS A 33 -23.46 7.01 11.25
N SER A 34 -23.79 6.52 10.08
CA SER A 34 -24.66 5.39 9.86
C SER A 34 -24.12 4.52 8.73
N ARG A 35 -24.70 3.35 8.52
CA ARG A 35 -24.41 2.54 7.32
C ARG A 35 -24.63 3.35 6.03
N GLU A 36 -25.70 4.14 5.99
CA GLU A 36 -26.05 4.98 4.82
C GLU A 36 -24.94 6.00 4.53
N THR A 37 -24.39 6.68 5.56
CA THR A 37 -23.26 7.60 5.36
C THR A 37 -22.01 6.90 4.85
N PHE A 38 -21.77 5.64 5.19
CA PHE A 38 -20.68 4.84 4.65
C PHE A 38 -20.90 4.50 3.17
N ASP A 39 -22.13 4.10 2.82
CA ASP A 39 -22.52 3.79 1.46
C ASP A 39 -22.45 5.03 0.57
N ASP A 40 -22.91 6.20 1.04
CA ASP A 40 -22.81 7.49 0.34
C ASP A 40 -21.37 7.91 0.08
N ALA A 41 -20.46 7.70 1.05
CA ALA A 41 -19.04 7.98 0.88
C ALA A 41 -18.39 7.09 -0.20
N LEU A 42 -18.77 5.80 -0.23
CA LEU A 42 -18.33 4.86 -1.26
C LEU A 42 -18.87 5.21 -2.64
N ASP A 43 -20.15 5.62 -2.75
CA ASP A 43 -20.79 6.05 -3.99
C ASP A 43 -20.11 7.32 -4.54
N LEU A 44 -19.80 8.27 -3.66
CA LEU A 44 -19.06 9.48 -4.01
C LEU A 44 -17.66 9.15 -4.53
N ALA A 45 -16.94 8.25 -3.82
CA ALA A 45 -15.59 7.83 -4.21
C ALA A 45 -15.59 7.13 -5.57
N GLU A 46 -16.51 6.16 -5.79
CA GLU A 46 -16.66 5.46 -7.07
C GLU A 46 -16.94 6.44 -8.21
N ARG A 47 -17.89 7.37 -8.01
CA ARG A 47 -18.26 8.35 -9.03
C ARG A 47 -17.08 9.27 -9.39
N VAL A 48 -16.44 9.91 -8.39
CA VAL A 48 -15.34 10.84 -8.65
C VAL A 48 -14.12 10.13 -9.22
N ALA A 49 -13.79 8.93 -8.74
CA ALA A 49 -12.72 8.12 -9.31
C ALA A 49 -12.98 7.77 -10.78
N THR A 50 -14.22 7.38 -11.11
CA THR A 50 -14.60 6.99 -12.48
C THR A 50 -14.66 8.19 -13.43
N GLU A 51 -15.20 9.33 -12.98
CA GLU A 51 -15.45 10.49 -13.84
C GLU A 51 -14.25 11.43 -13.95
N GLN A 52 -13.41 11.53 -12.92
CA GLN A 52 -12.33 12.52 -12.86
C GLN A 52 -10.93 11.89 -12.95
N PHE A 53 -10.71 10.68 -12.41
CA PHE A 53 -9.39 10.05 -12.38
C PHE A 53 -9.16 9.07 -13.52
N ALA A 54 -10.09 8.16 -13.77
CA ALA A 54 -9.95 7.14 -14.81
C ALA A 54 -9.75 7.72 -16.23
N PRO A 55 -10.46 8.80 -16.66
CA PRO A 55 -10.39 9.27 -18.04
C PRO A 55 -9.00 9.73 -18.48
N HIS A 56 -8.16 10.21 -17.55
CA HIS A 56 -6.82 10.70 -17.90
C HIS A 56 -5.69 9.73 -17.53
N ASN A 57 -5.98 8.54 -16.98
CA ASN A 57 -4.94 7.59 -16.55
C ASN A 57 -3.96 7.25 -17.70
N ARG A 58 -4.51 6.89 -18.86
CA ARG A 58 -3.69 6.60 -20.03
C ARG A 58 -2.96 7.83 -20.58
N ALA A 59 -3.63 8.97 -20.62
CA ALA A 59 -3.04 10.22 -21.11
C ALA A 59 -1.83 10.64 -20.24
N ALA A 60 -1.93 10.47 -18.92
CA ALA A 60 -0.83 10.75 -17.99
C ALA A 60 0.35 9.77 -18.14
N ASP A 61 0.10 8.50 -18.52
CA ASP A 61 1.17 7.54 -18.82
C ASP A 61 1.90 7.87 -20.13
N LEU A 62 1.16 8.33 -21.16
CA LEU A 62 1.72 8.66 -22.47
C LEU A 62 2.46 10.00 -22.48
N ALA A 63 2.01 10.96 -21.69
CA ALA A 63 2.56 12.30 -21.58
C ALA A 63 3.20 12.48 -20.20
N GLU A 64 4.40 11.89 -20.03
CA GLU A 64 5.16 11.99 -18.78
C GLU A 64 5.44 13.45 -18.40
N PRO A 65 5.55 13.77 -17.08
CA PRO A 65 5.99 15.09 -16.64
C PRO A 65 7.32 15.49 -17.26
N THR A 66 7.43 16.75 -17.66
CA THR A 66 8.65 17.32 -18.25
C THR A 66 9.16 18.49 -17.42
N PHE A 67 10.48 18.69 -17.40
CA PHE A 67 11.13 19.80 -16.72
C PHE A 67 11.88 20.65 -17.76
N ASP A 68 11.55 21.94 -17.84
CA ASP A 68 12.14 22.88 -18.81
C ASP A 68 13.36 23.65 -18.25
N GLY A 69 13.84 23.27 -17.06
CA GLY A 69 14.90 23.96 -16.33
C GLY A 69 14.37 24.97 -15.29
N GLN A 70 13.08 25.28 -15.30
CA GLN A 70 12.44 26.20 -14.35
C GLN A 70 11.18 25.61 -13.72
N ARG A 71 10.33 24.94 -14.51
CA ARG A 71 9.02 24.41 -14.08
C ARG A 71 8.79 22.99 -14.56
N VAL A 72 8.08 22.24 -13.75
CA VAL A 72 7.57 20.92 -14.11
C VAL A 72 6.20 21.07 -14.77
N ARG A 73 6.04 20.48 -15.96
CA ARG A 73 4.78 20.49 -16.70
C ARG A 73 4.14 19.12 -16.64
N LEU A 74 2.86 19.09 -16.28
CA LEU A 74 1.98 17.93 -16.31
C LEU A 74 0.78 18.23 -17.21
N ILE A 75 0.04 17.19 -17.61
CA ILE A 75 -1.25 17.37 -18.28
C ILE A 75 -2.25 18.05 -17.34
N PRO A 76 -3.10 18.97 -17.83
CA PRO A 76 -3.98 19.79 -16.97
C PRO A 76 -5.06 18.97 -16.22
N GLN A 77 -5.40 17.79 -16.73
CA GLN A 77 -6.39 16.91 -16.12
C GLN A 77 -5.97 16.42 -14.73
N VAL A 78 -4.65 16.31 -14.46
CA VAL A 78 -4.14 15.93 -13.13
C VAL A 78 -4.58 16.96 -12.08
N ARG A 79 -4.39 18.26 -12.36
CA ARG A 79 -4.82 19.34 -11.46
C ARG A 79 -6.33 19.32 -11.25
N ALA A 80 -7.11 19.23 -12.32
CA ALA A 80 -8.57 19.21 -12.24
C ALA A 80 -9.10 18.04 -11.40
N ALA A 81 -8.51 16.85 -11.54
CA ALA A 81 -8.89 15.69 -10.74
C ALA A 81 -8.56 15.87 -9.25
N LEU A 82 -7.40 16.46 -8.94
CA LEU A 82 -6.99 16.72 -7.55
C LEU A 82 -7.85 17.78 -6.89
N ASP A 83 -8.22 18.86 -7.60
CA ASP A 83 -9.13 19.87 -7.13
C ASP A 83 -10.51 19.25 -6.83
N SER A 84 -11.06 18.44 -7.75
CA SER A 84 -12.32 17.71 -7.52
C SER A 84 -12.24 16.74 -6.35
N PHE A 85 -11.11 16.08 -6.13
CA PHE A 85 -10.90 15.19 -4.98
C PHE A 85 -10.91 15.98 -3.66
N ALA A 86 -10.22 17.11 -3.59
CA ALA A 86 -10.19 17.96 -2.40
C ALA A 86 -11.60 18.47 -2.02
N GLU A 87 -12.41 18.86 -3.02
CA GLU A 87 -13.79 19.32 -2.82
C GLU A 87 -14.72 18.26 -2.22
N THR A 88 -14.40 16.95 -2.37
CA THR A 88 -15.21 15.87 -1.78
C THR A 88 -15.08 15.76 -0.26
N GLY A 89 -14.02 16.31 0.34
CA GLY A 89 -13.65 16.04 1.74
C GLY A 89 -13.05 14.66 1.99
N LEU A 90 -12.94 13.78 0.97
CA LEU A 90 -12.40 12.43 1.14
C LEU A 90 -10.90 12.41 1.47
N LEU A 91 -10.18 13.50 1.21
CA LEU A 91 -8.80 13.65 1.65
C LEU A 91 -8.69 13.55 3.18
N THR A 92 -9.65 14.09 3.90
CA THR A 92 -9.67 14.14 5.37
C THR A 92 -10.60 13.09 5.98
N ALA A 93 -11.08 12.13 5.19
CA ALA A 93 -12.16 11.20 5.56
C ALA A 93 -11.95 10.52 6.92
N GLY A 94 -10.76 9.98 7.21
CA GLY A 94 -10.45 9.28 8.46
C GLY A 94 -9.90 10.14 9.60
N LEU A 95 -9.68 11.47 9.36
CA LEU A 95 -9.10 12.38 10.35
C LEU A 95 -10.13 12.82 11.39
N ASP A 96 -9.64 13.38 12.50
CA ASP A 96 -10.49 13.89 13.58
C ASP A 96 -11.24 15.18 13.17
N ALA A 97 -12.46 15.34 13.66
CA ALA A 97 -13.27 16.55 13.43
C ALA A 97 -12.58 17.84 13.90
N THR A 98 -11.72 17.76 14.92
CA THR A 98 -10.94 18.90 15.44
C THR A 98 -9.98 19.50 14.41
N VAL A 99 -9.62 18.74 13.39
CA VAL A 99 -8.78 19.19 12.26
C VAL A 99 -9.55 19.27 10.94
N GLY A 100 -10.88 19.22 10.98
CA GLY A 100 -11.74 19.28 9.80
C GLY A 100 -11.96 17.93 9.11
N GLY A 101 -11.65 16.81 9.79
CA GLY A 101 -11.88 15.47 9.28
C GLY A 101 -13.32 15.00 9.40
N LEU A 102 -13.69 14.02 8.59
CA LEU A 102 -15.04 13.42 8.59
C LEU A 102 -15.19 12.31 9.65
N GLN A 103 -14.12 11.88 10.29
CA GLN A 103 -14.13 10.76 11.26
C GLN A 103 -14.75 9.47 10.70
N LEU A 104 -14.63 9.20 9.40
CA LEU A 104 -15.05 7.90 8.86
C LEU A 104 -14.16 6.79 9.45
N PRO A 105 -14.70 5.58 9.66
CA PRO A 105 -13.88 4.42 9.97
C PRO A 105 -12.76 4.23 8.95
N HIS A 106 -11.57 3.87 9.41
CA HIS A 106 -10.41 3.64 8.54
C HIS A 106 -10.69 2.57 7.48
N ALA A 107 -11.48 1.55 7.80
CA ALA A 107 -11.92 0.54 6.84
C ALA A 107 -12.73 1.15 5.68
N VAL A 108 -13.63 2.08 5.97
CA VAL A 108 -14.43 2.79 4.96
C VAL A 108 -13.57 3.76 4.17
N ALA A 109 -12.74 4.57 4.85
CA ALA A 109 -11.84 5.52 4.20
C ALA A 109 -10.84 4.81 3.25
N ALA A 110 -10.29 3.66 3.66
CA ALA A 110 -9.41 2.84 2.82
C ALA A 110 -10.14 2.29 1.58
N ALA A 111 -11.37 1.83 1.75
CA ALA A 111 -12.19 1.36 0.63
C ALA A 111 -12.49 2.50 -0.37
N CYS A 112 -12.83 3.70 0.12
CA CYS A 112 -13.00 4.89 -0.72
C CYS A 112 -11.71 5.23 -1.48
N PHE A 113 -10.56 5.26 -0.80
CA PHE A 113 -9.30 5.60 -1.44
C PHE A 113 -8.84 4.57 -2.47
N THR A 114 -9.18 3.30 -2.28
CA THR A 114 -8.87 2.22 -3.24
C THR A 114 -9.53 2.45 -4.60
N TRP A 115 -10.69 3.11 -4.68
CA TRP A 115 -11.30 3.52 -5.95
C TRP A 115 -10.41 4.46 -6.75
N PHE A 116 -9.80 5.46 -6.09
CA PHE A 116 -8.89 6.41 -6.75
C PHE A 116 -7.61 5.73 -7.21
N GLN A 117 -7.06 4.80 -6.42
CA GLN A 117 -5.89 4.00 -6.80
C GLN A 117 -6.20 3.09 -8.00
N ALA A 118 -7.40 2.49 -8.05
CA ALA A 118 -7.84 1.68 -9.18
C ALA A 118 -8.04 2.50 -10.46
N ALA A 119 -8.54 3.72 -10.33
CA ALA A 119 -8.81 4.61 -11.45
C ALA A 119 -7.55 5.23 -12.05
N ASN A 120 -6.63 5.72 -11.19
CA ASN A 120 -5.38 6.36 -11.61
C ASN A 120 -4.39 6.41 -10.44
N VAL A 121 -3.57 5.39 -10.32
CA VAL A 121 -2.60 5.26 -9.22
C VAL A 121 -1.57 6.39 -9.23
N ALA A 122 -1.21 6.91 -10.41
CA ALA A 122 -0.23 7.98 -10.54
C ALA A 122 -0.76 9.33 -10.01
N THR A 123 -2.02 9.68 -10.30
CA THR A 123 -2.65 10.89 -9.79
C THR A 123 -2.98 10.76 -8.30
N SER A 124 -3.45 9.58 -7.84
CA SER A 124 -3.76 9.34 -6.43
C SER A 124 -2.52 9.32 -5.52
N ALA A 125 -1.31 9.22 -6.08
CA ALA A 125 -0.08 9.29 -5.30
C ALA A 125 0.14 10.66 -4.62
N TYR A 126 -0.31 11.76 -5.21
CA TYR A 126 -0.17 13.10 -4.63
C TYR A 126 -0.95 13.25 -3.32
N PRO A 127 -2.28 12.98 -3.25
CA PRO A 127 -3.01 13.03 -1.99
C PRO A 127 -2.56 11.94 -1.01
N PHE A 128 -2.13 10.77 -1.48
CA PHE A 128 -1.60 9.70 -0.63
C PHE A 128 -0.37 10.15 0.17
N LEU A 129 0.61 10.76 -0.49
CA LEU A 129 1.81 11.29 0.15
C LEU A 129 1.49 12.47 1.07
N THR A 130 0.55 13.32 0.67
CA THR A 130 0.12 14.49 1.44
C THR A 130 -0.55 14.06 2.74
N LEU A 131 -1.45 13.08 2.68
CA LEU A 131 -2.12 12.55 3.88
C LEU A 131 -1.12 11.92 4.86
N GLY A 132 -0.17 11.13 4.35
CA GLY A 132 0.87 10.55 5.20
C GLY A 132 1.75 11.62 5.87
N ASN A 133 2.12 12.69 5.15
CA ASN A 133 2.85 13.83 5.70
C ASN A 133 2.01 14.54 6.79
N ALA A 134 0.74 14.82 6.51
CA ALA A 134 -0.17 15.44 7.47
C ALA A 134 -0.35 14.61 8.74
N ASN A 135 -0.57 13.28 8.62
CA ASN A 135 -0.70 12.37 9.75
C ASN A 135 0.54 12.36 10.64
N LEU A 136 1.74 12.35 10.04
CA LEU A 136 2.98 12.42 10.81
C LEU A 136 3.08 13.73 11.59
N LEU A 137 2.77 14.86 10.95
CA LEU A 137 2.82 16.17 11.61
C LEU A 137 1.73 16.35 12.67
N LEU A 138 0.55 15.78 12.49
CA LEU A 138 -0.50 15.72 13.53
C LEU A 138 -0.04 14.95 14.77
N ALA A 139 0.77 13.90 14.57
CA ALA A 139 1.27 13.07 15.67
C ALA A 139 2.50 13.65 16.39
N HIS A 140 3.36 14.36 15.69
CA HIS A 140 4.70 14.74 16.18
C HIS A 140 5.06 16.22 16.03
N GLY A 141 4.32 16.98 15.24
CA GLY A 141 4.52 18.42 15.04
C GLY A 141 4.05 19.24 16.23
N SER A 142 4.57 20.47 16.33
CA SER A 142 4.03 21.46 17.27
C SER A 142 2.69 22.02 16.78
N PRO A 143 1.87 22.62 17.67
CA PRO A 143 0.63 23.28 17.25
C PRO A 143 0.85 24.30 16.13
N GLU A 144 1.93 25.09 16.20
CA GLU A 144 2.30 26.08 15.17
C GLU A 144 2.66 25.40 13.84
N GLN A 145 3.36 24.25 13.88
CA GLN A 145 3.66 23.48 12.68
C GLN A 145 2.40 22.88 12.05
N VAL A 146 1.46 22.42 12.87
CA VAL A 146 0.16 21.94 12.41
C VAL A 146 -0.63 23.07 11.75
N ASP A 147 -0.74 24.22 12.38
CA ASP A 147 -1.48 25.35 11.82
C ASP A 147 -0.84 25.88 10.51
N THR A 148 0.50 25.94 10.47
CA THR A 148 1.23 26.48 9.32
C THR A 148 1.25 25.54 8.10
N TYR A 149 1.40 24.24 8.34
CA TYR A 149 1.65 23.30 7.25
C TYR A 149 0.54 22.28 7.04
N VAL A 150 -0.07 21.75 8.12
CA VAL A 150 -1.06 20.68 7.99
C VAL A 150 -2.41 21.22 7.52
N ARG A 151 -2.93 22.30 8.11
CA ARG A 151 -4.23 22.85 7.69
C ARG A 151 -4.27 23.15 6.19
N PRO A 152 -3.28 23.85 5.59
CA PRO A 152 -3.27 24.06 4.14
C PRO A 152 -3.15 22.77 3.32
N MET A 153 -2.55 21.69 3.86
CA MET A 153 -2.56 20.38 3.19
C MET A 153 -3.95 19.77 3.18
N LEU A 154 -4.68 19.84 4.30
CA LEU A 154 -6.03 19.30 4.42
C LEU A 154 -7.04 20.09 3.57
N ASP A 155 -6.77 21.37 3.33
CA ASP A 155 -7.52 22.22 2.40
C ASP A 155 -7.17 22.00 0.92
N GLY A 156 -6.22 21.10 0.61
CA GLY A 156 -5.74 20.84 -0.75
C GLY A 156 -4.85 21.92 -1.35
N ARG A 157 -4.44 22.94 -0.57
CA ARG A 157 -3.60 24.05 -1.02
C ARG A 157 -2.12 23.68 -1.07
N PHE A 158 -1.64 22.88 -0.11
CA PHE A 158 -0.27 22.39 -0.06
C PHE A 158 -0.24 20.88 -0.28
N PHE A 159 0.85 20.40 -0.87
CA PHE A 159 1.11 18.96 -0.95
C PHE A 159 2.32 18.56 -0.10
N GLY A 160 2.30 17.32 0.38
CA GLY A 160 3.34 16.76 1.24
C GLY A 160 4.18 15.71 0.53
N THR A 161 5.45 15.61 0.89
CA THR A 161 6.36 14.56 0.40
C THR A 161 7.22 13.98 1.52
N MET A 162 7.83 12.83 1.26
CA MET A 162 8.86 12.21 2.09
C MET A 162 10.21 12.21 1.39
N CYS A 163 11.25 12.73 2.03
CA CYS A 163 12.61 12.82 1.49
C CYS A 163 13.58 12.01 2.36
N LEU A 164 13.63 10.68 2.13
CA LEU A 164 14.46 9.74 2.87
C LEU A 164 15.73 9.41 2.11
N SER A 165 15.56 8.80 0.91
CA SER A 165 16.63 8.21 0.11
C SER A 165 17.60 9.24 -0.44
N GLU A 166 18.86 8.84 -0.52
CA GLU A 166 19.94 9.58 -1.17
C GLU A 166 20.51 8.71 -2.30
N PRO A 167 21.29 9.25 -3.26
CA PRO A 167 21.81 8.46 -4.37
C PRO A 167 22.55 7.18 -3.97
N HIS A 168 23.16 7.16 -2.78
CA HIS A 168 23.92 6.04 -2.23
C HIS A 168 23.27 5.34 -1.02
N ALA A 169 22.10 5.80 -0.56
CA ALA A 169 21.42 5.29 0.63
C ALA A 169 19.92 5.21 0.40
N GLY A 170 19.40 4.00 0.23
CA GLY A 170 17.96 3.69 0.07
C GLY A 170 17.46 2.77 1.17
N SER A 171 17.68 1.46 1.04
CA SER A 171 17.28 0.48 2.06
C SER A 171 18.04 0.63 3.38
N SER A 172 19.28 1.16 3.35
CA SER A 172 20.08 1.50 4.53
C SER A 172 20.09 3.01 4.74
N LEU A 173 19.23 3.51 5.63
CA LEU A 173 19.18 4.93 5.99
C LEU A 173 20.28 5.32 6.99
N ALA A 174 21.00 4.34 7.55
CA ALA A 174 22.13 4.60 8.46
C ALA A 174 23.23 5.45 7.81
N ASP A 175 23.31 5.44 6.48
CA ASP A 175 24.40 6.02 5.70
C ASP A 175 24.03 7.36 5.04
N ILE A 176 22.86 7.95 5.35
CA ILE A 176 22.49 9.27 4.83
C ILE A 176 23.49 10.35 5.27
N THR A 177 23.80 11.26 4.36
CA THR A 177 24.79 12.32 4.52
C THR A 177 24.21 13.72 4.55
N THR A 178 22.93 13.90 4.18
CA THR A 178 22.25 15.21 4.31
C THR A 178 22.39 15.73 5.73
N ARG A 179 22.91 16.96 5.87
CA ARG A 179 23.14 17.61 7.15
C ARG A 179 22.19 18.77 7.39
N ALA A 180 21.87 19.04 8.65
CA ALA A 180 21.05 20.15 9.09
C ALA A 180 21.84 20.97 10.14
N GLU A 181 22.25 22.18 9.77
CA GLU A 181 23.05 23.08 10.58
C GLU A 181 22.14 24.02 11.40
N PRO A 182 22.20 24.00 12.75
CA PRO A 182 21.33 24.84 13.59
C PRO A 182 21.67 26.31 13.40
N GLN A 183 20.65 27.17 13.46
CA GLN A 183 20.74 28.62 13.34
C GLN A 183 20.34 29.30 14.65
N ALA A 184 20.76 30.56 14.82
CA ALA A 184 20.49 31.33 16.03
C ALA A 184 19.00 31.62 16.27
N ASP A 185 18.19 31.61 15.22
CA ASP A 185 16.75 31.82 15.24
C ASP A 185 15.92 30.54 15.50
N GLY A 186 16.59 29.42 15.81
CA GLY A 186 15.95 28.12 16.06
C GLY A 186 15.60 27.33 14.80
N THR A 187 15.83 27.89 13.61
CA THR A 187 15.72 27.15 12.34
C THR A 187 16.98 26.33 12.05
N TYR A 188 16.94 25.58 10.97
CA TYR A 188 18.11 24.83 10.47
C TYR A 188 18.36 25.19 8.99
N ARG A 189 19.62 25.07 8.57
CA ARG A 189 20.00 25.09 7.15
C ARG A 189 20.38 23.69 6.72
N LEU A 190 19.62 23.14 5.76
CA LEU A 190 19.85 21.80 5.24
C LEU A 190 20.71 21.86 3.97
N PHE A 191 21.61 20.86 3.87
CA PHE A 191 22.51 20.66 2.73
C PHE A 191 22.58 19.18 2.39
N GLY A 192 22.34 18.83 1.13
CA GLY A 192 22.42 17.46 0.65
C GLY A 192 21.51 17.19 -0.54
N THR A 193 21.45 15.95 -0.96
CA THR A 193 20.70 15.54 -2.15
C THR A 193 19.78 14.38 -1.81
N LYS A 194 18.51 14.48 -2.19
CA LYS A 194 17.51 13.44 -2.03
C LYS A 194 17.06 12.91 -3.39
N MET A 195 16.99 11.59 -3.51
CA MET A 195 16.69 10.85 -4.75
C MET A 195 15.41 10.05 -4.62
N TRP A 196 14.73 9.84 -5.74
CA TRP A 196 13.49 9.06 -5.83
C TRP A 196 12.30 9.70 -5.10
N ILE A 197 12.25 11.03 -5.06
CA ILE A 197 11.19 11.75 -4.34
C ILE A 197 9.98 11.91 -5.24
N SER A 198 8.92 11.16 -4.96
CA SER A 198 7.63 11.31 -5.64
C SER A 198 6.93 12.59 -5.20
N GLY A 199 6.35 13.33 -6.16
CA GLY A 199 5.70 14.60 -5.88
C GLY A 199 6.66 15.71 -5.42
N GLY A 200 7.98 15.55 -5.61
CA GLY A 200 8.99 16.46 -5.03
C GLY A 200 9.03 17.84 -5.67
N ASP A 201 8.61 17.98 -6.91
CA ASP A 201 8.39 19.28 -7.56
C ASP A 201 7.27 19.18 -8.60
N HIS A 202 6.40 20.19 -8.64
CA HIS A 202 5.29 20.34 -9.57
C HIS A 202 4.61 21.69 -9.37
N GLU A 203 3.68 22.05 -10.27
CA GLU A 203 2.85 23.26 -10.21
C GLU A 203 1.37 22.94 -9.86
N LEU A 204 1.12 21.80 -9.18
CA LEU A 204 -0.24 21.35 -8.83
C LEU A 204 -0.79 21.99 -7.55
N ALA A 205 0.03 22.68 -6.78
CA ALA A 205 -0.32 23.28 -5.49
C ALA A 205 0.38 24.62 -5.30
N GLU A 206 -0.06 25.40 -4.31
CA GLU A 206 0.59 26.64 -3.93
C GLU A 206 1.97 26.40 -3.31
N ASN A 207 2.15 25.29 -2.60
CA ASN A 207 3.40 24.90 -1.94
C ASN A 207 3.57 23.39 -1.87
N ILE A 208 4.80 22.96 -1.63
CA ILE A 208 5.16 21.56 -1.33
C ILE A 208 5.92 21.56 -0.02
N VAL A 209 5.50 20.71 0.91
CA VAL A 209 6.11 20.54 2.23
C VAL A 209 6.86 19.22 2.27
N HIS A 210 8.19 19.29 2.29
CA HIS A 210 9.06 18.11 2.33
C HIS A 210 9.33 17.72 3.79
N LEU A 211 9.10 16.46 4.14
CA LEU A 211 9.61 15.85 5.37
C LEU A 211 10.96 15.21 5.07
N VAL A 212 12.03 15.81 5.59
CA VAL A 212 13.42 15.49 5.23
C VAL A 212 14.15 14.84 6.39
N LEU A 213 14.71 13.65 6.19
CA LEU A 213 15.65 13.04 7.13
C LEU A 213 17.05 13.62 6.92
N ALA A 214 17.66 14.13 8.00
CA ALA A 214 18.99 14.71 7.98
C ALA A 214 19.72 14.51 9.31
N ARG A 215 21.03 14.76 9.33
CA ARG A 215 21.89 14.69 10.51
C ARG A 215 22.23 16.08 11.00
N ILE A 216 22.08 16.30 12.29
CA ILE A 216 22.61 17.48 12.98
C ILE A 216 24.11 17.25 13.22
N PRO A 217 25.00 18.23 13.02
CA PRO A 217 26.44 18.10 13.35
C PRO A 217 26.66 17.61 14.78
N GLY A 218 27.54 16.60 14.95
CA GLY A 218 27.79 15.96 16.24
C GLY A 218 26.79 14.88 16.67
N ALA A 219 25.81 14.56 15.83
CA ALA A 219 24.84 13.48 16.09
C ALA A 219 25.51 12.10 16.19
N PRO A 220 24.94 11.16 16.95
CA PRO A 220 25.40 9.77 16.98
C PRO A 220 25.46 9.12 15.60
N PRO A 221 26.40 8.18 15.36
CA PRO A 221 26.44 7.44 14.11
C PRO A 221 25.22 6.51 13.93
N GLY A 222 24.98 6.05 12.71
CA GLY A 222 23.90 5.13 12.38
C GLY A 222 22.52 5.79 12.47
N VAL A 223 21.49 4.99 12.58
CA VAL A 223 20.09 5.45 12.57
C VAL A 223 19.70 6.32 13.75
N LYS A 224 20.40 6.18 14.89
CA LYS A 224 20.15 6.93 16.12
C LYS A 224 20.55 8.42 16.04
N GLY A 225 21.24 8.84 14.98
CA GLY A 225 21.61 10.25 14.78
C GLY A 225 20.74 10.98 13.75
N ILE A 226 19.67 10.35 13.25
CA ILE A 226 18.80 10.92 12.24
C ILE A 226 17.70 11.74 12.90
N SER A 227 17.52 12.98 12.40
CA SER A 227 16.46 13.91 12.80
C SER A 227 15.52 14.18 11.61
N LEU A 228 14.30 14.64 11.89
CA LEU A 228 13.28 14.94 10.90
C LEU A 228 13.03 16.45 10.83
N PHE A 229 12.92 16.96 9.60
CA PHE A 229 12.72 18.38 9.34
C PHE A 229 11.58 18.62 8.37
N ILE A 230 10.77 19.66 8.65
CA ILE A 230 9.87 20.29 7.68
C ILE A 230 10.71 21.24 6.83
N VAL A 231 10.70 21.05 5.52
CA VAL A 231 11.39 21.94 4.55
C VAL A 231 10.39 22.32 3.46
N PRO A 232 9.73 23.48 3.54
CA PRO A 232 8.78 23.90 2.50
C PRO A 232 9.51 24.34 1.23
N LYS A 233 8.90 24.12 0.06
CA LYS A 233 9.38 24.62 -1.24
C LYS A 233 9.40 26.16 -1.28
N VAL A 234 8.39 26.78 -0.68
CA VAL A 234 8.28 28.22 -0.50
C VAL A 234 8.08 28.48 1.00
N LEU A 235 8.85 29.42 1.56
CA LEU A 235 8.73 29.76 2.98
C LEU A 235 7.34 30.28 3.30
N VAL A 236 6.83 29.95 4.49
CA VAL A 236 5.51 30.35 4.97
C VAL A 236 5.69 31.30 6.14
N GLY A 237 5.10 32.48 6.04
CA GLY A 237 5.09 33.48 7.11
C GLY A 237 4.17 33.08 8.28
N PRO A 238 4.30 33.75 9.45
CA PRO A 238 3.43 33.48 10.61
C PRO A 238 1.94 33.72 10.35
N ASP A 239 1.60 34.51 9.36
CA ASP A 239 0.24 34.83 8.92
C ASP A 239 -0.27 33.85 7.83
N GLY A 240 0.52 32.81 7.50
CA GLY A 240 0.21 31.85 6.44
C GLY A 240 0.51 32.34 5.01
N SER A 241 1.06 33.55 4.84
CA SER A 241 1.46 34.09 3.54
C SER A 241 2.68 33.35 2.97
N LEU A 242 2.75 33.21 1.65
CA LEU A 242 3.90 32.65 0.96
C LEU A 242 4.98 33.72 0.81
N GLY A 243 6.19 33.40 1.27
CA GLY A 243 7.37 34.25 1.22
C GLY A 243 8.34 33.87 0.11
N ASP A 244 9.65 33.92 0.43
CA ASP A 244 10.72 33.61 -0.51
C ASP A 244 10.74 32.14 -0.93
N ARG A 245 11.20 31.86 -2.15
CA ARG A 245 11.55 30.51 -2.60
C ARG A 245 12.65 29.97 -1.71
N ASN A 246 12.44 28.79 -1.12
CA ASN A 246 13.44 28.10 -0.32
C ASN A 246 14.55 27.49 -1.21
N ASP A 247 15.73 27.23 -0.63
CA ASP A 247 16.87 26.66 -1.34
C ASP A 247 16.70 25.14 -1.56
N VAL A 248 15.61 24.78 -2.24
CA VAL A 248 15.27 23.44 -2.70
C VAL A 248 15.18 23.48 -4.22
N VAL A 249 16.12 22.82 -4.89
CA VAL A 249 16.28 22.87 -6.34
C VAL A 249 15.97 21.50 -6.94
N LEU A 250 15.12 21.48 -7.97
CA LEU A 250 14.93 20.30 -8.81
C LEU A 250 16.14 20.11 -9.72
N ALA A 251 16.94 19.09 -9.45
CA ALA A 251 18.09 18.74 -10.28
C ALA A 251 17.71 17.88 -11.51
N GLY A 252 16.58 17.19 -11.46
CA GLY A 252 16.07 16.40 -12.59
C GLY A 252 14.87 15.53 -12.22
N LEU A 253 14.20 15.05 -13.27
CA LEU A 253 13.12 14.06 -13.19
C LEU A 253 13.65 12.67 -13.54
N ASN A 254 13.20 11.65 -12.82
CA ASN A 254 13.44 10.26 -13.16
C ASN A 254 12.37 9.75 -14.15
N HIS A 255 12.80 9.23 -15.29
CA HIS A 255 11.93 8.56 -16.26
C HIS A 255 11.67 7.13 -15.80
N LYS A 256 10.40 6.74 -15.71
CA LYS A 256 9.96 5.52 -15.03
C LYS A 256 9.31 4.50 -15.97
N MET A 257 9.36 3.24 -15.59
CA MET A 257 8.63 2.15 -16.25
C MET A 257 7.12 2.34 -16.17
N GLY A 258 6.61 2.72 -15.00
CA GLY A 258 5.21 2.97 -14.65
C GLY A 258 5.07 4.14 -13.68
N PHE A 259 3.85 4.39 -13.17
CA PHE A 259 3.54 5.58 -12.35
C PHE A 259 3.97 6.89 -13.04
N ARG A 260 3.92 6.92 -14.35
CA ARG A 260 4.54 7.99 -15.15
C ARG A 260 3.89 9.34 -14.91
N GLY A 261 2.59 9.39 -14.62
CA GLY A 261 1.87 10.63 -14.30
C GLY A 261 2.27 11.28 -12.98
N THR A 262 2.97 10.57 -12.08
CA THR A 262 3.54 11.15 -10.86
C THR A 262 4.95 11.64 -11.13
N THR A 263 5.28 12.88 -10.75
CA THR A 263 6.67 13.34 -10.77
C THR A 263 7.53 12.51 -9.83
N ASN A 264 8.76 12.19 -10.23
CA ASN A 264 9.75 11.56 -9.37
C ASN A 264 11.08 12.27 -9.56
N THR A 265 11.63 12.80 -8.47
CA THR A 265 12.60 13.88 -8.52
C THR A 265 13.91 13.53 -7.84
N LEU A 266 14.98 14.16 -8.34
CA LEU A 266 16.25 14.40 -7.66
C LEU A 266 16.22 15.83 -7.15
N LEU A 267 16.23 16.00 -5.81
CA LEU A 267 16.19 17.31 -5.16
C LEU A 267 17.54 17.62 -4.52
N SER A 268 18.05 18.83 -4.78
CA SER A 268 19.19 19.40 -4.09
C SER A 268 18.71 20.41 -3.04
N PHE A 269 19.21 20.26 -1.85
CA PHE A 269 18.96 21.13 -0.71
C PHE A 269 20.20 21.93 -0.39
N GLY A 270 20.11 23.26 -0.46
CA GLY A 270 21.16 24.14 0.00
C GLY A 270 22.33 24.33 -0.96
N ASP A 271 22.12 24.14 -2.27
CA ASP A 271 23.18 24.36 -3.28
C ASP A 271 23.34 25.84 -3.70
N GLY A 272 22.52 26.74 -3.17
CA GLY A 272 22.56 28.17 -3.44
C GLY A 272 21.81 28.60 -4.70
N GLY A 273 21.00 27.71 -5.29
CA GLY A 273 20.10 28.05 -6.41
C GLY A 273 19.04 29.06 -6.02
N HIS A 274 18.67 29.04 -4.75
CA HIS A 274 17.89 30.10 -4.07
C HIS A 274 18.60 30.48 -2.78
N THR A 275 18.50 31.75 -2.38
CA THR A 275 19.20 32.27 -1.18
C THR A 275 18.22 32.91 -0.20
N PRO A 276 17.33 32.13 0.47
CA PRO A 276 16.38 32.71 1.41
C PRO A 276 17.10 33.41 2.56
N GLY A 277 16.72 34.68 2.81
CA GLY A 277 17.43 35.54 3.77
C GLY A 277 18.88 35.86 3.37
N GLY A 278 19.20 35.86 2.07
CA GLY A 278 20.52 36.23 1.50
C GLY A 278 21.61 35.17 1.66
N ARG A 279 21.29 33.93 2.03
CA ARG A 279 22.26 32.85 2.28
C ARG A 279 21.82 31.53 1.65
N ALA A 280 22.78 30.73 1.17
CA ALA A 280 22.56 29.36 0.78
C ALA A 280 22.14 28.47 1.98
N GLY A 281 21.49 27.36 1.68
CA GLY A 281 20.99 26.41 2.66
C GLY A 281 19.45 26.40 2.71
N ALA A 282 18.85 25.24 2.55
CA ALA A 282 17.39 25.11 2.64
C ALA A 282 16.93 25.31 4.10
N VAL A 283 16.03 26.29 4.32
CA VAL A 283 15.46 26.54 5.65
C VAL A 283 14.56 25.40 6.04
N GLY A 284 14.80 24.83 7.22
CA GLY A 284 14.01 23.73 7.77
C GLY A 284 13.68 23.92 9.24
N HIS A 285 12.60 23.28 9.67
CA HIS A 285 12.13 23.29 11.05
C HIS A 285 12.15 21.88 11.61
N LEU A 286 12.77 21.69 12.78
CA LEU A 286 12.84 20.38 13.42
C LEU A 286 11.43 19.90 13.83
N VAL A 287 11.11 18.64 13.57
CA VAL A 287 9.90 17.98 14.06
C VAL A 287 10.23 17.25 15.36
N GLY A 288 9.49 17.56 16.43
CA GLY A 288 9.70 16.94 17.75
C GLY A 288 11.09 17.17 18.30
N ALA A 289 11.81 16.10 18.71
CA ALA A 289 13.13 16.18 19.32
C ALA A 289 14.25 15.69 18.38
N PRO A 290 15.49 16.22 18.54
CA PRO A 290 16.65 15.74 17.80
C PRO A 290 16.85 14.21 17.94
N HIS A 291 17.33 13.56 16.88
CA HIS A 291 17.70 12.13 16.86
C HIS A 291 16.53 11.15 16.97
N GLN A 292 15.29 11.63 16.81
CA GLN A 292 14.09 10.79 16.76
C GLN A 292 13.48 10.67 15.37
N GLY A 293 14.11 11.24 14.35
CA GLY A 293 13.51 11.39 13.02
C GLY A 293 13.13 10.08 12.37
N LEU A 294 13.91 9.00 12.54
CA LEU A 294 13.54 7.71 11.96
C LEU A 294 12.33 7.08 12.68
N ALA A 295 12.27 7.19 14.02
CA ALA A 295 11.13 6.67 14.78
C ALA A 295 9.82 7.41 14.43
N GLN A 296 9.89 8.74 14.28
CA GLN A 296 8.75 9.56 13.82
C GLN A 296 8.33 9.18 12.39
N MET A 297 9.28 8.98 11.48
CA MET A 297 9.03 8.60 10.10
C MET A 297 8.37 7.20 10.00
N PHE A 298 8.64 6.28 10.92
CA PHE A 298 7.96 4.98 10.95
C PHE A 298 6.45 5.09 11.16
N HIS A 299 5.97 6.15 11.80
CA HIS A 299 4.53 6.41 11.92
C HIS A 299 3.88 6.50 10.53
N MET A 300 4.42 7.35 9.66
CA MET A 300 3.98 7.49 8.28
C MET A 300 4.27 6.23 7.44
N MET A 301 5.45 5.62 7.62
CA MET A 301 5.87 4.47 6.81
C MET A 301 4.97 3.23 7.01
N ASN A 302 4.42 3.01 8.19
CA ASN A 302 3.51 1.88 8.42
C ASN A 302 2.18 2.08 7.67
N GLU A 303 1.63 3.30 7.69
CA GLU A 303 0.45 3.65 6.89
C GLU A 303 0.74 3.55 5.39
N ALA A 304 1.88 4.10 4.95
CA ALA A 304 2.33 4.03 3.56
C ALA A 304 2.48 2.58 3.07
N ARG A 305 3.00 1.66 3.91
CA ARG A 305 3.12 0.23 3.58
C ARG A 305 1.77 -0.42 3.30
N ILE A 306 0.76 -0.16 4.14
CA ILE A 306 -0.60 -0.66 3.94
C ILE A 306 -1.20 -0.04 2.67
N GLY A 307 -1.02 1.26 2.47
CA GLY A 307 -1.48 1.98 1.28
C GLY A 307 -0.82 1.52 -0.02
N VAL A 308 0.46 1.10 0.00
CA VAL A 308 1.13 0.46 -1.15
C VAL A 308 0.51 -0.91 -1.43
N GLY A 309 0.22 -1.71 -0.41
CA GLY A 309 -0.52 -2.96 -0.56
C GLY A 309 -1.91 -2.75 -1.17
N ALA A 310 -2.62 -1.70 -0.74
CA ALA A 310 -3.91 -1.30 -1.31
C ALA A 310 -3.78 -0.90 -2.79
N GLY A 311 -2.78 -0.08 -3.15
CA GLY A 311 -2.51 0.31 -4.54
C GLY A 311 -2.14 -0.88 -5.44
N ALA A 312 -1.33 -1.81 -4.93
CA ALA A 312 -1.02 -3.04 -5.64
C ALA A 312 -2.27 -3.89 -5.88
N THR A 313 -3.13 -3.99 -4.86
CA THR A 313 -4.42 -4.69 -4.94
C THR A 313 -5.35 -4.02 -5.96
N ALA A 314 -5.48 -2.70 -5.93
CA ALA A 314 -6.30 -1.93 -6.85
C ALA A 314 -5.89 -2.14 -8.32
N LEU A 315 -4.59 -2.04 -8.62
CA LEU A 315 -4.04 -2.29 -9.96
C LEU A 315 -4.28 -3.73 -10.44
N GLY A 316 -4.07 -4.71 -9.55
CA GLY A 316 -4.34 -6.12 -9.86
C GLY A 316 -5.83 -6.36 -10.10
N TYR A 317 -6.69 -5.76 -9.28
CA TYR A 317 -8.15 -5.90 -9.38
C TYR A 317 -8.69 -5.32 -10.70
N THR A 318 -8.23 -4.11 -11.07
CA THR A 318 -8.58 -3.48 -12.35
C THR A 318 -8.14 -4.36 -13.53
N GLY A 319 -6.91 -4.89 -13.51
CA GLY A 319 -6.42 -5.82 -14.53
C GLY A 319 -7.27 -7.08 -14.63
N TYR A 320 -7.66 -7.66 -13.49
CA TYR A 320 -8.56 -8.81 -13.42
C TYR A 320 -9.91 -8.52 -14.07
N LEU A 321 -10.57 -7.42 -13.71
CA LEU A 321 -11.90 -7.08 -14.24
C LEU A 321 -11.87 -6.82 -15.75
N LYS A 322 -10.84 -6.13 -16.25
CA LYS A 322 -10.63 -5.88 -17.67
C LYS A 322 -10.38 -7.17 -18.45
N SER A 323 -9.53 -8.06 -17.93
CA SER A 323 -9.27 -9.35 -18.56
C SER A 323 -10.50 -10.28 -18.52
N LEU A 324 -11.29 -10.22 -17.45
CA LEU A 324 -12.56 -10.94 -17.34
C LEU A 324 -13.60 -10.45 -18.37
N ALA A 325 -13.72 -9.13 -18.55
CA ALA A 325 -14.62 -8.55 -19.55
C ALA A 325 -14.20 -8.99 -20.96
N TYR A 326 -12.91 -8.87 -21.30
CA TYR A 326 -12.37 -9.33 -22.57
C TYR A 326 -12.62 -10.83 -22.80
N ALA A 327 -12.39 -11.66 -21.80
CA ALA A 327 -12.55 -13.11 -21.92
C ALA A 327 -14.01 -13.54 -22.18
N LYS A 328 -14.98 -12.77 -21.70
CA LYS A 328 -16.41 -13.01 -21.93
C LYS A 328 -16.87 -12.66 -23.35
N GLU A 329 -16.18 -11.73 -24.00
CA GLU A 329 -16.59 -11.19 -25.31
C GLU A 329 -15.76 -11.76 -26.48
N ARG A 330 -14.50 -12.13 -26.24
CA ARG A 330 -13.57 -12.56 -27.30
C ARG A 330 -13.86 -13.99 -27.76
N PRO A 331 -14.37 -14.22 -28.96
CA PRO A 331 -14.52 -15.57 -29.49
C PRO A 331 -13.18 -16.10 -30.03
N GLN A 332 -12.81 -17.33 -29.64
CA GLN A 332 -11.62 -18.01 -30.14
C GLN A 332 -11.69 -19.50 -29.84
N GLY A 333 -11.43 -20.31 -30.87
CA GLY A 333 -11.41 -21.76 -30.69
C GLY A 333 -12.80 -22.36 -30.48
N ARG A 334 -12.84 -23.61 -30.07
CA ARG A 334 -14.05 -24.41 -29.85
C ARG A 334 -13.96 -25.10 -28.50
N PRO A 335 -15.07 -25.57 -27.91
CA PRO A 335 -15.02 -26.33 -26.67
C PRO A 335 -14.04 -27.51 -26.75
N VAL A 336 -13.34 -27.81 -25.66
CA VAL A 336 -12.46 -28.98 -25.58
C VAL A 336 -13.25 -30.23 -25.89
N GLY A 337 -12.78 -31.04 -26.87
CA GLY A 337 -13.46 -32.25 -27.32
C GLY A 337 -14.48 -32.07 -28.44
N ALA A 338 -14.73 -30.84 -28.93
CA ALA A 338 -15.55 -30.61 -30.10
C ALA A 338 -14.90 -31.28 -31.34
N LYS A 339 -15.64 -32.19 -31.99
CA LYS A 339 -15.15 -32.94 -33.17
C LYS A 339 -15.50 -32.28 -34.48
N ASP A 340 -16.51 -31.40 -34.48
CA ASP A 340 -16.96 -30.70 -35.70
C ASP A 340 -16.09 -29.44 -35.93
N PRO A 341 -15.27 -29.41 -36.99
CA PRO A 341 -14.47 -28.23 -37.31
C PRO A 341 -15.32 -27.03 -37.79
N ALA A 342 -16.60 -27.24 -38.16
CA ALA A 342 -17.54 -26.19 -38.54
C ALA A 342 -18.32 -25.61 -37.37
N ALA A 343 -18.19 -26.17 -36.15
CA ALA A 343 -18.81 -25.62 -34.95
C ALA A 343 -18.42 -24.15 -34.71
N ALA A 344 -19.32 -23.34 -34.19
CA ALA A 344 -19.06 -21.94 -33.87
C ALA A 344 -17.94 -21.78 -32.83
N GLN A 345 -17.20 -20.68 -32.94
CA GLN A 345 -16.24 -20.29 -31.89
C GLN A 345 -17.00 -19.95 -30.61
N VAL A 346 -16.33 -20.17 -29.46
CA VAL A 346 -16.84 -19.81 -28.14
C VAL A 346 -16.04 -18.67 -27.54
N PRO A 347 -16.62 -17.88 -26.63
CA PRO A 347 -15.83 -16.94 -25.82
C PRO A 347 -14.67 -17.64 -25.11
N ILE A 348 -13.51 -16.98 -25.03
CA ILE A 348 -12.30 -17.64 -24.48
C ILE A 348 -12.47 -18.04 -23.02
N ILE A 349 -13.39 -17.43 -22.27
CA ILE A 349 -13.72 -17.83 -20.90
C ILE A 349 -14.22 -19.29 -20.80
N GLU A 350 -14.67 -19.90 -21.92
CA GLU A 350 -15.10 -21.29 -21.95
C GLU A 350 -13.90 -22.28 -21.92
N HIS A 351 -12.68 -21.81 -22.17
CA HIS A 351 -11.50 -22.65 -22.13
C HIS A 351 -10.98 -22.83 -20.69
N PRO A 352 -10.68 -24.06 -20.26
CA PRO A 352 -10.26 -24.35 -18.88
C PRO A 352 -9.01 -23.58 -18.42
N ASP A 353 -8.02 -23.38 -19.31
CA ASP A 353 -6.81 -22.63 -18.95
C ASP A 353 -7.06 -21.14 -18.76
N VAL A 354 -7.95 -20.53 -19.56
CA VAL A 354 -8.40 -19.15 -19.35
C VAL A 354 -9.14 -19.03 -18.02
N ARG A 355 -10.02 -19.96 -17.68
CA ARG A 355 -10.70 -20.02 -16.37
C ARG A 355 -9.69 -20.16 -15.22
N ARG A 356 -8.64 -20.97 -15.37
CA ARG A 356 -7.56 -21.11 -14.38
C ARG A 356 -6.87 -19.75 -14.13
N MET A 357 -6.51 -19.04 -15.21
CA MET A 357 -5.87 -17.73 -15.11
C MET A 357 -6.78 -16.68 -14.42
N LEU A 358 -8.07 -16.68 -14.77
CA LEU A 358 -9.05 -15.79 -14.15
C LEU A 358 -9.32 -16.14 -12.67
N LEU A 359 -9.36 -17.43 -12.32
CA LEU A 359 -9.49 -17.88 -10.92
C LEU A 359 -8.27 -17.51 -10.08
N ALA A 360 -7.05 -17.64 -10.63
CA ALA A 360 -5.83 -17.19 -9.97
C ALA A 360 -5.90 -15.70 -9.67
N GLN A 361 -6.18 -14.86 -10.69
CA GLN A 361 -6.33 -13.42 -10.52
C GLN A 361 -7.38 -13.09 -9.47
N LYS A 362 -8.59 -13.65 -9.57
CA LYS A 362 -9.67 -13.45 -8.60
C LYS A 362 -9.24 -13.80 -7.19
N SER A 363 -8.58 -14.94 -7.01
CA SER A 363 -8.16 -15.40 -5.69
C SER A 363 -7.09 -14.51 -5.07
N TYR A 364 -6.22 -13.91 -5.89
CA TYR A 364 -5.20 -12.98 -5.43
C TYR A 364 -5.79 -11.63 -5.05
N VAL A 365 -6.55 -11.00 -5.95
CA VAL A 365 -6.99 -9.62 -5.76
C VAL A 365 -8.07 -9.48 -4.69
N GLU A 366 -9.02 -10.42 -4.61
CA GLU A 366 -10.06 -10.41 -3.58
C GLU A 366 -9.52 -10.83 -2.20
N GLY A 367 -8.55 -11.76 -2.15
CA GLY A 367 -7.84 -12.10 -0.90
C GLY A 367 -6.98 -10.95 -0.40
N ALA A 368 -6.29 -10.24 -1.31
CA ALA A 368 -5.50 -9.06 -0.98
C ALA A 368 -6.38 -7.89 -0.48
N LEU A 369 -7.53 -7.64 -1.15
CA LEU A 369 -8.47 -6.60 -0.72
C LEU A 369 -9.02 -6.88 0.67
N ALA A 370 -9.35 -8.14 0.96
CA ALA A 370 -9.78 -8.56 2.29
C ALA A 370 -8.69 -8.27 3.35
N LEU A 371 -7.42 -8.61 3.07
CA LEU A 371 -6.32 -8.33 3.99
C LEU A 371 -6.12 -6.82 4.23
N VAL A 372 -6.17 -6.01 3.18
CA VAL A 372 -6.04 -4.54 3.28
C VAL A 372 -7.15 -3.96 4.16
N LEU A 373 -8.40 -4.34 3.91
CA LEU A 373 -9.54 -3.84 4.68
C LEU A 373 -9.55 -4.38 6.12
N TYR A 374 -9.07 -5.61 6.35
CA TYR A 374 -8.88 -6.15 7.69
C TYR A 374 -7.83 -5.34 8.47
N CYS A 375 -6.71 -4.99 7.86
CA CYS A 375 -5.71 -4.12 8.49
C CYS A 375 -6.25 -2.71 8.78
N ALA A 376 -7.06 -2.15 7.89
CA ALA A 376 -7.75 -0.88 8.13
C ALA A 376 -8.76 -1.00 9.29
N ARG A 377 -9.46 -2.13 9.40
CA ARG A 377 -10.36 -2.40 10.53
C ARG A 377 -9.61 -2.56 11.87
N LEU A 378 -8.39 -3.11 11.85
CA LEU A 378 -7.51 -3.15 13.03
C LEU A 378 -7.08 -1.76 13.49
N LEU A 379 -6.90 -0.79 12.56
CA LEU A 379 -6.67 0.62 12.93
C LEU A 379 -7.89 1.21 13.67
N ASP A 380 -9.10 0.87 13.24
CA ASP A 380 -10.32 1.27 13.95
C ASP A 380 -10.37 0.67 15.35
N GLU A 381 -10.03 -0.62 15.51
CA GLU A 381 -9.95 -1.26 16.83
C GLU A 381 -8.88 -0.63 17.71
N GLN A 382 -7.69 -0.42 17.18
CA GLN A 382 -6.59 0.21 17.92
C GLN A 382 -6.97 1.59 18.47
N LYS A 383 -7.74 2.36 17.71
CA LYS A 383 -8.15 3.72 18.11
C LYS A 383 -9.37 3.73 19.04
N THR A 384 -10.30 2.80 18.88
CA THR A 384 -11.65 2.94 19.45
C THR A 384 -12.17 1.74 20.23
N ALA A 385 -11.44 0.62 20.30
CA ALA A 385 -11.87 -0.50 21.14
C ALA A 385 -12.00 -0.07 22.60
N PRO A 386 -13.07 -0.50 23.32
CA PRO A 386 -13.34 -0.04 24.68
C PRO A 386 -12.24 -0.41 25.68
N ALA A 387 -11.70 -1.63 25.61
CA ALA A 387 -10.66 -2.10 26.51
C ALA A 387 -9.24 -1.81 25.97
N ASP A 388 -8.32 -1.39 26.85
CA ASP A 388 -6.92 -1.16 26.50
C ASP A 388 -6.26 -2.42 25.93
N ALA A 389 -6.55 -3.59 26.50
CA ALA A 389 -6.03 -4.86 26.03
C ALA A 389 -6.42 -5.18 24.57
N ASP A 390 -7.65 -4.80 24.16
CA ASP A 390 -8.08 -4.99 22.78
C ASP A 390 -7.39 -4.01 21.84
N ARG A 391 -7.13 -2.77 22.26
CA ARG A 391 -6.35 -1.79 21.51
C ARG A 391 -4.90 -2.25 21.31
N GLU A 392 -4.27 -2.75 22.38
CA GLU A 392 -2.91 -3.30 22.31
C GLU A 392 -2.84 -4.56 21.43
N ARG A 393 -3.82 -5.45 21.55
CA ARG A 393 -3.95 -6.65 20.69
C ARG A 393 -4.07 -6.26 19.22
N ALA A 394 -4.93 -5.29 18.88
CA ALA A 394 -5.10 -4.81 17.52
C ALA A 394 -3.81 -4.17 16.98
N HIS A 395 -3.14 -3.36 17.79
CA HIS A 395 -1.85 -2.76 17.44
C HIS A 395 -0.79 -3.82 17.13
N LEU A 396 -0.61 -4.81 18.00
CA LEU A 396 0.39 -5.86 17.82
C LEU A 396 0.09 -6.72 16.58
N LEU A 397 -1.17 -7.08 16.35
CA LEU A 397 -1.56 -7.86 15.17
C LEU A 397 -1.34 -7.07 13.88
N LEU A 398 -1.73 -5.79 13.85
CA LEU A 398 -1.49 -4.91 12.72
C LEU A 398 0.01 -4.77 12.41
N ASP A 399 0.84 -4.66 13.45
CA ASP A 399 2.29 -4.54 13.31
C ASP A 399 2.90 -5.81 12.67
N VAL A 400 2.39 -7.00 13.02
CA VAL A 400 2.79 -8.27 12.38
C VAL A 400 2.30 -8.35 10.93
N LEU A 401 1.08 -7.91 10.65
CA LEU A 401 0.49 -8.02 9.31
C LEU A 401 1.05 -6.97 8.33
N THR A 402 1.57 -5.84 8.80
CA THR A 402 2.03 -4.72 7.95
C THR A 402 3.03 -5.16 6.87
N PRO A 403 4.14 -5.90 7.13
CA PRO A 403 5.05 -6.34 6.08
C PRO A 403 4.39 -7.31 5.08
N ILE A 404 3.44 -8.12 5.53
CA ILE A 404 2.68 -9.05 4.68
C ILE A 404 1.72 -8.27 3.79
N THR A 405 0.96 -7.32 4.36
CA THR A 405 -0.01 -6.48 3.64
C THR A 405 0.66 -5.61 2.58
N LYS A 406 1.88 -5.13 2.84
CA LYS A 406 2.67 -4.43 1.84
C LYS A 406 3.15 -5.37 0.73
N SER A 407 3.69 -6.52 1.10
CA SER A 407 4.55 -7.28 0.20
C SER A 407 3.82 -8.36 -0.59
N TRP A 408 2.88 -9.08 0.04
CA TRP A 408 2.14 -10.13 -0.64
C TRP A 408 1.27 -9.59 -1.79
N PRO A 409 0.45 -8.53 -1.60
CA PRO A 409 -0.27 -7.90 -2.71
C PRO A 409 0.66 -7.37 -3.78
N SER A 410 1.79 -6.74 -3.41
CA SER A 410 2.78 -6.23 -4.36
C SER A 410 3.33 -7.31 -5.29
N GLN A 411 3.46 -8.54 -4.82
CA GLN A 411 3.94 -9.66 -5.60
C GLN A 411 2.81 -10.34 -6.38
N TRP A 412 1.71 -10.68 -5.70
CA TRP A 412 0.68 -11.55 -6.29
C TRP A 412 -0.37 -10.78 -7.09
N CYS A 413 -0.63 -9.51 -6.78
CA CYS A 413 -1.44 -8.66 -7.65
C CYS A 413 -0.66 -8.20 -8.90
N LEU A 414 0.68 -8.10 -8.84
CA LEU A 414 1.52 -7.97 -10.04
C LEU A 414 1.42 -9.22 -10.91
N THR A 415 1.45 -10.43 -10.30
CA THR A 415 1.22 -11.70 -11.03
C THR A 415 -0.18 -11.73 -11.64
N ALA A 416 -1.20 -11.15 -10.97
CA ALA A 416 -2.53 -11.01 -11.56
C ALA A 416 -2.51 -10.11 -12.81
N ASN A 417 -1.74 -9.01 -12.81
CA ASN A 417 -1.58 -8.17 -14.00
C ASN A 417 -0.85 -8.89 -15.15
N ASP A 418 0.17 -9.71 -14.85
CA ASP A 418 0.83 -10.57 -15.83
C ASP A 418 -0.17 -11.54 -16.48
N LEU A 419 -0.98 -12.21 -15.66
CA LEU A 419 -2.04 -13.11 -16.13
C LEU A 419 -3.13 -12.36 -16.94
N ALA A 420 -3.43 -11.10 -16.60
CA ALA A 420 -4.35 -10.28 -17.37
C ALA A 420 -3.83 -10.04 -18.80
N ILE A 421 -2.55 -9.72 -18.95
CA ILE A 421 -1.89 -9.63 -20.28
C ILE A 421 -1.98 -10.97 -21.01
N GLN A 422 -1.70 -12.07 -20.32
CA GLN A 422 -1.74 -13.42 -20.90
C GLN A 422 -3.15 -13.80 -21.39
N VAL A 423 -4.22 -13.45 -20.63
CA VAL A 423 -5.62 -13.67 -21.03
C VAL A 423 -5.97 -12.92 -22.32
N LEU A 424 -5.48 -11.68 -22.48
CA LEU A 424 -5.70 -10.91 -23.69
C LEU A 424 -4.83 -11.40 -24.87
N GLY A 425 -3.77 -12.16 -24.61
CA GLY A 425 -2.84 -12.64 -25.63
C GLY A 425 -2.13 -11.49 -26.34
N GLY A 426 -2.01 -11.54 -27.67
CA GLY A 426 -1.37 -10.48 -28.46
C GLY A 426 -1.97 -9.09 -28.24
N ALA A 427 -3.28 -8.99 -28.01
CA ALA A 427 -3.95 -7.73 -27.70
C ALA A 427 -3.44 -7.12 -26.38
N GLY A 428 -3.20 -7.95 -25.34
CA GLY A 428 -2.66 -7.49 -24.05
C GLY A 428 -1.22 -6.98 -24.10
N TYR A 429 -0.48 -7.32 -25.16
CA TYR A 429 0.88 -6.85 -25.39
C TYR A 429 0.95 -5.53 -26.16
N THR A 430 -0.19 -5.05 -26.65
CA THR A 430 -0.28 -3.76 -27.36
C THR A 430 -0.73 -2.64 -26.42
N ARG A 431 -0.40 -1.39 -26.79
CA ARG A 431 -0.87 -0.20 -26.07
C ARG A 431 -2.34 0.12 -26.34
N ASP A 432 -3.06 -0.65 -27.16
CA ASP A 432 -4.49 -0.47 -27.41
C ASP A 432 -5.33 -0.92 -26.22
N HIS A 433 -4.76 -1.77 -25.37
CA HIS A 433 -5.35 -2.23 -24.11
C HIS A 433 -4.44 -1.83 -22.94
N ASP A 434 -5.00 -1.20 -21.92
CA ASP A 434 -4.25 -0.62 -20.80
C ASP A 434 -3.87 -1.64 -19.69
N VAL A 435 -4.10 -2.92 -19.89
CA VAL A 435 -3.66 -3.98 -18.96
C VAL A 435 -2.12 -4.00 -18.82
N GLU A 436 -1.38 -3.64 -19.88
CA GLU A 436 0.08 -3.52 -19.84
C GLU A 436 0.53 -2.35 -18.95
N GLN A 437 -0.23 -1.24 -18.91
CA GLN A 437 0.04 -0.12 -18.01
C GLN A 437 -0.12 -0.54 -16.55
N HIS A 438 -1.19 -1.26 -16.20
CA HIS A 438 -1.39 -1.76 -14.83
C HIS A 438 -0.24 -2.68 -14.38
N TYR A 439 0.31 -3.51 -15.26
CA TYR A 439 1.50 -4.31 -14.98
C TYR A 439 2.73 -3.44 -14.70
N ARG A 440 2.99 -2.44 -15.55
CA ARG A 440 4.13 -1.52 -15.40
C ARG A 440 4.01 -0.68 -14.13
N ASP A 441 2.84 -0.18 -13.83
CA ASP A 441 2.56 0.57 -12.62
C ASP A 441 2.76 -0.31 -11.37
N ASN A 442 2.20 -1.52 -11.37
CA ASN A 442 2.27 -2.43 -10.24
C ASN A 442 3.70 -2.93 -9.97
N ARG A 443 4.59 -2.93 -10.99
CA ARG A 443 5.97 -3.40 -10.85
C ARG A 443 6.79 -2.55 -9.86
N LEU A 444 6.40 -1.32 -9.60
CA LEU A 444 7.03 -0.47 -8.60
C LEU A 444 6.78 -1.00 -7.17
N ASN A 445 5.61 -1.54 -6.90
CA ASN A 445 5.16 -1.87 -5.54
C ASN A 445 6.06 -2.87 -4.79
N PRO A 446 6.71 -3.89 -5.40
CA PRO A 446 7.71 -4.72 -4.71
C PRO A 446 9.02 -3.98 -4.36
N ILE A 447 9.24 -2.77 -4.87
CA ILE A 447 10.51 -2.03 -4.76
C ILE A 447 10.44 -0.92 -3.71
N HIS A 448 9.47 0.01 -3.82
CA HIS A 448 9.41 1.20 -2.98
C HIS A 448 8.82 0.91 -1.58
N GLU A 449 8.94 1.86 -0.66
CA GLU A 449 8.47 1.76 0.74
C GLU A 449 8.98 0.49 1.48
N GLY A 450 10.24 0.16 1.22
CA GLY A 450 10.89 -1.07 1.65
C GLY A 450 10.67 -2.19 0.62
N THR A 451 11.77 -2.64 0.03
CA THR A 451 11.76 -3.76 -0.93
C THR A 451 11.16 -5.02 -0.34
N HIS A 452 10.75 -5.96 -1.19
CA HIS A 452 10.26 -7.26 -0.75
C HIS A 452 11.21 -7.95 0.26
N GLY A 453 12.52 -7.91 0.01
CA GLY A 453 13.53 -8.44 0.93
C GLY A 453 13.57 -7.69 2.27
N ILE A 454 13.41 -6.37 2.29
CA ILE A 454 13.34 -5.58 3.54
C ILE A 454 12.10 -5.94 4.35
N GLN A 455 10.94 -6.15 3.69
CA GLN A 455 9.73 -6.61 4.38
C GLN A 455 9.91 -8.03 4.94
N ALA A 456 10.63 -8.89 4.23
CA ALA A 456 10.94 -10.24 4.68
C ALA A 456 11.82 -10.24 5.93
N LEU A 457 12.87 -9.42 5.94
CA LEU A 457 13.74 -9.21 7.10
C LEU A 457 12.96 -8.61 8.28
N ASP A 458 12.06 -7.67 8.03
CA ASP A 458 11.21 -7.07 9.06
C ASP A 458 10.26 -8.12 9.66
N LEU A 459 9.60 -8.94 8.83
CA LEU A 459 8.70 -9.98 9.29
C LEU A 459 9.43 -11.01 10.16
N LEU A 460 10.40 -11.72 9.58
CA LEU A 460 11.06 -12.84 10.25
C LEU A 460 12.02 -12.39 11.36
N GLY A 461 12.79 -11.32 11.11
CA GLY A 461 13.82 -10.84 12.01
C GLY A 461 13.30 -10.05 13.20
N ARG A 462 12.15 -9.37 13.04
CA ARG A 462 11.61 -8.48 14.07
C ARG A 462 10.20 -8.85 14.51
N LYS A 463 9.23 -8.90 13.58
CA LYS A 463 7.81 -9.05 13.93
C LYS A 463 7.49 -10.40 14.58
N MET A 464 8.09 -11.47 14.08
CA MET A 464 7.87 -12.82 14.61
C MET A 464 8.63 -13.08 15.92
N THR A 465 9.67 -12.29 16.22
CA THR A 465 10.53 -12.47 17.41
C THR A 465 10.29 -11.44 18.51
N MET A 466 9.61 -10.31 18.19
CA MET A 466 9.40 -9.23 19.15
C MET A 466 8.64 -9.70 20.38
N GLN A 467 8.93 -9.07 21.53
CA GLN A 467 8.33 -9.39 22.84
C GLN A 467 8.39 -10.90 23.17
N GLY A 468 9.51 -11.55 22.85
CA GLY A 468 9.68 -12.99 23.11
C GLY A 468 8.81 -13.90 22.24
N GLY A 469 8.42 -13.44 21.03
CA GLY A 469 7.58 -14.18 20.08
C GLY A 469 6.08 -13.92 20.23
N ALA A 470 5.68 -12.88 20.95
CA ALA A 470 4.27 -12.53 21.15
C ALA A 470 3.54 -12.26 19.80
N GLY A 471 4.25 -11.67 18.82
CA GLY A 471 3.68 -11.44 17.49
C GLY A 471 3.27 -12.73 16.78
N LEU A 472 4.15 -13.73 16.74
CA LEU A 472 3.84 -15.04 16.18
C LEU A 472 2.72 -15.73 16.96
N ALA A 473 2.78 -15.71 18.29
CA ALA A 473 1.77 -16.33 19.15
C ALA A 473 0.39 -15.71 18.92
N LEU A 474 0.31 -14.37 18.82
CA LEU A 474 -0.95 -13.67 18.57
C LEU A 474 -1.51 -13.98 17.17
N LEU A 475 -0.68 -13.96 16.13
CA LEU A 475 -1.10 -14.30 14.76
C LEU A 475 -1.68 -15.72 14.72
N THR A 476 -0.93 -16.70 15.25
CA THR A 476 -1.38 -18.10 15.22
C THR A 476 -2.62 -18.36 16.07
N ALA A 477 -2.75 -17.68 17.22
CA ALA A 477 -3.96 -17.75 18.05
C ALA A 477 -5.17 -17.16 17.31
N THR A 478 -5.03 -16.00 16.68
CA THR A 478 -6.13 -15.36 15.93
C THR A 478 -6.57 -16.21 14.74
N ILE A 479 -5.65 -16.85 14.02
CA ILE A 479 -5.99 -17.81 12.96
C ILE A 479 -6.66 -19.06 13.58
N GLY A 480 -6.19 -19.51 14.74
CA GLY A 480 -6.76 -20.64 15.49
C GLY A 480 -8.21 -20.43 15.85
N ASP A 481 -8.60 -19.22 16.29
CA ASP A 481 -9.99 -18.85 16.59
C ASP A 481 -10.88 -18.99 15.33
N THR A 482 -10.38 -18.61 14.17
CA THR A 482 -11.08 -18.79 12.88
C THR A 482 -11.22 -20.26 12.51
N ILE A 483 -10.15 -21.04 12.67
CA ILE A 483 -10.16 -22.49 12.42
C ILE A 483 -11.21 -23.18 13.28
N GLU A 484 -11.29 -22.82 14.55
CA GLU A 484 -12.28 -23.43 15.46
C GLU A 484 -13.73 -23.06 15.07
N ARG A 485 -14.00 -21.80 14.73
CA ARG A 485 -15.32 -21.39 14.21
C ARG A 485 -15.67 -22.14 12.92
N ALA A 486 -14.71 -22.37 12.03
CA ALA A 486 -14.92 -23.09 10.78
C ALA A 486 -15.18 -24.59 11.01
N ARG A 487 -14.50 -25.21 11.99
CA ARG A 487 -14.77 -26.59 12.40
C ARG A 487 -16.19 -26.76 12.94
N GLN A 488 -16.64 -25.79 13.76
CA GLN A 488 -18.01 -25.78 14.31
C GLN A 488 -19.07 -25.58 13.22
N ALA A 489 -18.78 -24.76 12.20
CA ALA A 489 -19.66 -24.56 11.06
C ALA A 489 -19.81 -25.83 10.18
N GLY A 490 -18.83 -26.72 10.19
CA GLY A 490 -18.86 -27.98 9.46
C GLY A 490 -18.68 -27.86 7.95
N GLY A 491 -18.93 -28.95 7.23
CA GLY A 491 -18.91 -28.98 5.76
C GLY A 491 -17.60 -28.47 5.15
N GLU A 492 -17.69 -27.70 4.07
CA GLU A 492 -16.55 -27.15 3.35
C GLU A 492 -15.63 -26.28 4.23
N ALA A 493 -16.22 -25.47 5.13
CA ALA A 493 -15.43 -24.62 6.02
C ALA A 493 -14.52 -25.44 6.93
N ALA A 494 -15.00 -26.58 7.46
CA ALA A 494 -14.21 -27.49 8.28
C ALA A 494 -13.07 -28.17 7.50
N GLU A 495 -13.29 -28.51 6.23
CA GLU A 495 -12.24 -29.08 5.35
C GLU A 495 -11.13 -28.06 5.09
N LEU A 496 -11.48 -26.81 4.76
CA LEU A 496 -10.53 -25.73 4.56
C LEU A 496 -9.76 -25.40 5.85
N ALA A 497 -10.46 -25.40 7.00
CA ALA A 497 -9.85 -25.21 8.32
C ALA A 497 -8.79 -26.26 8.64
N GLY A 498 -9.03 -27.53 8.28
CA GLY A 498 -8.03 -28.59 8.45
C GLY A 498 -6.74 -28.35 7.68
N ARG A 499 -6.85 -27.89 6.43
CA ARG A 499 -5.69 -27.55 5.59
C ARG A 499 -4.94 -26.33 6.14
N LEU A 500 -5.66 -25.30 6.59
CA LEU A 500 -5.05 -24.11 7.17
C LEU A 500 -4.32 -24.45 8.48
N ALA A 501 -4.93 -25.24 9.37
CA ALA A 501 -4.33 -25.66 10.64
C ALA A 501 -2.97 -26.34 10.43
N ALA A 502 -2.91 -27.32 9.52
CA ALA A 502 -1.65 -28.01 9.21
C ALA A 502 -0.55 -27.06 8.70
N THR A 503 -0.93 -26.02 7.97
CA THR A 503 0.03 -25.05 7.45
C THR A 503 0.49 -24.07 8.54
N VAL A 504 -0.40 -23.64 9.45
CA VAL A 504 -0.07 -22.80 10.61
C VAL A 504 0.88 -23.51 11.57
N ASP A 505 0.69 -24.81 11.78
CA ASP A 505 1.62 -25.62 12.58
C ASP A 505 3.03 -25.61 11.97
N ARG A 506 3.14 -25.67 10.64
CA ARG A 506 4.42 -25.56 9.94
C ARG A 506 5.06 -24.18 10.10
N VAL A 507 4.29 -23.08 10.01
CA VAL A 507 4.81 -21.72 10.29
C VAL A 507 5.46 -21.67 11.66
N THR A 508 4.77 -22.18 12.68
CA THR A 508 5.24 -22.18 14.05
C THR A 508 6.53 -23.02 14.21
N ALA A 509 6.54 -24.22 13.66
CA ALA A 509 7.68 -25.12 13.74
C ALA A 509 8.93 -24.54 13.04
N VAL A 510 8.75 -24.07 11.80
CA VAL A 510 9.84 -23.51 10.99
C VAL A 510 10.40 -22.22 11.64
N THR A 511 9.55 -21.32 12.13
CA THR A 511 10.01 -20.11 12.80
C THR A 511 10.88 -20.42 14.01
N ARG A 512 10.46 -21.37 14.85
CA ARG A 512 11.26 -21.81 16.02
C ARG A 512 12.58 -22.44 15.59
N ARG A 513 12.57 -23.26 14.54
CA ARG A 513 13.78 -23.91 14.04
C ARG A 513 14.80 -22.93 13.47
N LEU A 514 14.35 -21.92 12.72
CA LEU A 514 15.22 -20.90 12.14
C LEU A 514 16.00 -20.13 13.23
N TRP A 515 15.39 -19.88 14.39
CA TRP A 515 15.99 -19.14 15.49
C TRP A 515 16.60 -20.02 16.59
N ALA A 516 16.61 -21.35 16.43
CA ALA A 516 17.05 -22.31 17.48
C ALA A 516 18.50 -22.09 17.94
N ASP A 517 19.41 -21.75 17.01
CA ASP A 517 20.83 -21.57 17.31
C ASP A 517 21.22 -20.09 17.56
N GLY A 518 20.26 -19.15 17.43
CA GLY A 518 20.51 -17.72 17.61
C GLY A 518 21.42 -17.07 16.56
N ASP A 519 21.67 -17.74 15.42
CA ASP A 519 22.47 -17.21 14.30
C ASP A 519 21.56 -16.43 13.32
N PRO A 520 21.60 -15.07 13.32
CA PRO A 520 20.76 -14.28 12.48
C PRO A 520 21.07 -14.42 10.99
N VAL A 521 22.32 -14.74 10.61
CA VAL A 521 22.72 -14.91 9.21
C VAL A 521 21.98 -16.12 8.61
N LEU A 522 21.97 -17.22 9.33
CA LEU A 522 21.28 -18.44 8.90
C LEU A 522 19.75 -18.31 9.01
N ALA A 523 19.26 -17.71 10.09
CA ALA A 523 17.83 -17.52 10.29
C ALA A 523 17.20 -16.69 9.16
N LEU A 524 17.91 -15.65 8.69
CA LEU A 524 17.41 -14.70 7.71
C LEU A 524 17.81 -15.00 6.25
N ALA A 525 18.62 -16.03 6.01
CA ALA A 525 19.15 -16.38 4.69
C ALA A 525 18.05 -16.52 3.61
N ASN A 526 16.91 -17.09 3.97
CA ASN A 526 15.76 -17.34 3.09
C ASN A 526 14.50 -16.60 3.55
N ALA A 527 14.66 -15.39 4.12
CA ALA A 527 13.56 -14.60 4.67
C ALA A 527 12.47 -14.27 3.62
N SER A 528 12.82 -14.09 2.35
CA SER A 528 11.86 -13.85 1.27
C SER A 528 10.93 -15.05 1.05
N ALA A 529 11.46 -16.27 1.05
CA ALA A 529 10.65 -17.49 0.97
C ALA A 529 9.70 -17.62 2.19
N TYR A 530 10.19 -17.23 3.37
CA TYR A 530 9.37 -17.17 4.59
C TYR A 530 8.21 -16.18 4.45
N LEU A 531 8.47 -14.96 3.98
CA LEU A 531 7.44 -13.94 3.78
C LEU A 531 6.37 -14.41 2.77
N GLU A 532 6.78 -15.03 1.67
CA GLU A 532 5.86 -15.58 0.67
C GLU A 532 4.98 -16.68 1.25
N ALA A 533 5.57 -17.65 1.96
CA ALA A 533 4.85 -18.76 2.57
C ALA A 533 3.86 -18.28 3.63
N VAL A 534 4.31 -17.44 4.57
CA VAL A 534 3.44 -16.89 5.62
C VAL A 534 2.36 -15.98 5.01
N GLY A 535 2.69 -15.21 3.98
CA GLY A 535 1.71 -14.42 3.23
C GLY A 535 0.60 -15.28 2.63
N HIS A 536 0.91 -16.42 2.03
CA HIS A 536 -0.10 -17.37 1.54
C HIS A 536 -0.97 -17.92 2.67
N VAL A 537 -0.39 -18.21 3.82
CA VAL A 537 -1.15 -18.67 5.01
C VAL A 537 -2.13 -17.58 5.47
N VAL A 538 -1.68 -16.34 5.52
CA VAL A 538 -2.55 -15.20 5.90
C VAL A 538 -3.68 -15.00 4.89
N ILE A 539 -3.41 -15.09 3.58
CA ILE A 539 -4.48 -14.99 2.57
C ILE A 539 -5.43 -16.18 2.62
N ALA A 540 -4.95 -17.40 2.89
CA ALA A 540 -5.83 -18.54 3.13
C ALA A 540 -6.74 -18.31 4.34
N TRP A 541 -6.23 -17.70 5.41
CA TRP A 541 -7.03 -17.26 6.54
C TRP A 541 -8.09 -16.22 6.11
N MET A 542 -7.72 -15.20 5.34
CA MET A 542 -8.70 -14.22 4.80
C MET A 542 -9.80 -14.89 3.96
N TRP A 543 -9.45 -15.92 3.19
CA TRP A 543 -10.43 -16.69 2.43
C TRP A 543 -11.35 -17.53 3.33
N LEU A 544 -10.82 -18.13 4.39
CA LEU A 544 -11.63 -18.89 5.35
C LEU A 544 -12.62 -17.98 6.09
N GLU A 545 -12.18 -16.79 6.50
CA GLU A 545 -13.04 -15.75 7.08
C GLU A 545 -14.19 -15.35 6.12
N GLN A 546 -13.87 -15.11 4.85
CA GLN A 546 -14.88 -14.78 3.84
C GLN A 546 -15.87 -15.94 3.64
N VAL A 547 -15.41 -17.20 3.62
CA VAL A 547 -16.29 -18.37 3.51
C VAL A 547 -17.26 -18.46 4.69
N LEU A 548 -16.79 -18.16 5.91
CA LEU A 548 -17.63 -18.13 7.11
C LEU A 548 -18.66 -17.01 7.09
N ALA A 549 -18.36 -15.89 6.44
CA ALA A 549 -19.29 -14.77 6.31
C ALA A 549 -20.35 -14.97 5.21
N LEU A 550 -20.20 -16.00 4.34
CA LEU A 550 -21.17 -16.27 3.27
C LEU A 550 -22.46 -16.87 3.82
N PRO A 551 -23.61 -16.24 3.65
CA PRO A 551 -24.87 -16.75 4.17
C PRO A 551 -25.29 -18.06 3.48
N PRO A 552 -25.60 -19.11 4.24
CA PRO A 552 -25.96 -20.43 3.67
C PRO A 552 -27.18 -20.37 2.74
N GLU A 553 -28.16 -19.54 3.06
CA GLU A 553 -29.42 -19.37 2.30
C GLU A 553 -29.20 -18.75 0.91
N ARG A 554 -28.06 -18.09 0.68
CA ARG A 554 -27.69 -17.50 -0.61
C ARG A 554 -26.66 -18.33 -1.39
N ALA A 555 -26.55 -19.62 -1.11
CA ALA A 555 -25.58 -20.49 -1.76
C ALA A 555 -25.70 -20.54 -3.29
N GLY A 556 -26.92 -20.34 -3.84
CA GLY A 556 -27.20 -20.26 -5.28
C GLY A 556 -26.90 -18.90 -5.94
N ASP A 557 -26.56 -17.87 -5.15
CA ASP A 557 -26.17 -16.56 -5.69
C ASP A 557 -24.81 -16.65 -6.41
N PRO A 558 -24.72 -16.19 -7.68
CA PRO A 558 -23.47 -16.30 -8.45
C PRO A 558 -22.25 -15.65 -7.80
N PHE A 559 -22.42 -14.55 -7.05
CA PHE A 559 -21.34 -13.90 -6.33
C PHE A 559 -20.81 -14.80 -5.21
N HIS A 560 -21.71 -15.35 -4.38
CA HIS A 560 -21.34 -16.22 -3.26
C HIS A 560 -20.73 -17.55 -3.75
N ALA A 561 -21.28 -18.11 -4.83
CA ALA A 561 -20.71 -19.28 -5.48
C ALA A 561 -19.29 -18.98 -6.02
N GLY A 562 -19.10 -17.80 -6.60
CA GLY A 562 -17.80 -17.32 -7.08
C GLY A 562 -16.77 -17.15 -5.96
N LYS A 563 -17.18 -16.64 -4.79
CA LYS A 563 -16.33 -16.54 -3.59
C LYS A 563 -15.88 -17.92 -3.10
N ARG A 564 -16.81 -18.88 -2.96
CA ARG A 564 -16.48 -20.26 -2.58
C ARG A 564 -15.51 -20.92 -3.56
N GLN A 565 -15.75 -20.74 -4.87
CA GLN A 565 -14.89 -21.32 -5.88
C GLN A 565 -13.47 -20.70 -5.87
N ALA A 566 -13.34 -19.40 -5.62
CA ALA A 566 -12.03 -18.75 -5.46
C ALA A 566 -11.30 -19.24 -4.20
N ALA A 567 -12.01 -19.40 -3.08
CA ALA A 567 -11.45 -20.00 -1.86
C ALA A 567 -10.96 -21.45 -2.12
N ARG A 568 -11.78 -22.28 -2.76
CA ARG A 568 -11.39 -23.66 -3.16
C ARG A 568 -10.14 -23.67 -4.02
N TYR A 569 -10.06 -22.77 -5.00
CA TYR A 569 -8.90 -22.63 -5.85
C TYR A 569 -7.67 -22.29 -5.02
N PHE A 570 -7.75 -21.28 -4.16
CA PHE A 570 -6.64 -20.84 -3.32
C PHE A 570 -6.13 -21.98 -2.43
N PHE A 571 -7.02 -22.68 -1.75
CA PHE A 571 -6.66 -23.80 -0.87
C PHE A 571 -6.15 -25.05 -1.60
N SER A 572 -6.57 -25.24 -2.85
CA SER A 572 -6.18 -26.44 -3.63
C SER A 572 -4.96 -26.24 -4.50
N VAL A 573 -4.69 -25.01 -4.95
CA VAL A 573 -3.63 -24.69 -5.91
C VAL A 573 -2.55 -23.81 -5.30
N GLU A 574 -2.92 -22.76 -4.58
CA GLU A 574 -1.98 -21.75 -4.11
C GLU A 574 -1.38 -22.11 -2.74
N LEU A 575 -2.20 -22.44 -1.76
CA LEU A 575 -1.70 -22.80 -0.42
C LEU A 575 -0.69 -23.96 -0.44
N PRO A 576 -0.86 -25.03 -1.24
CA PRO A 576 0.12 -26.13 -1.32
C PRO A 576 1.50 -25.71 -1.84
N ARG A 577 1.64 -24.58 -2.54
CA ARG A 577 2.94 -24.05 -2.99
C ARG A 577 3.85 -23.68 -1.82
N THR A 578 3.30 -23.47 -0.64
CA THR A 578 4.09 -23.21 0.58
C THR A 578 4.89 -24.42 1.06
N GLY A 579 4.53 -25.64 0.66
CA GLY A 579 5.20 -26.87 1.06
C GLY A 579 6.71 -26.86 0.77
N PRO A 580 7.14 -26.74 -0.50
CA PRO A 580 8.56 -26.65 -0.86
C PRO A 580 9.28 -25.46 -0.21
N GLN A 581 8.59 -24.33 0.01
CA GLN A 581 9.17 -23.17 0.69
C GLN A 581 9.46 -23.49 2.15
N PHE A 582 8.54 -24.15 2.86
CA PHE A 582 8.78 -24.60 4.24
C PHE A 582 9.86 -25.66 4.32
N ASP A 583 9.97 -26.57 3.33
CA ASP A 583 11.04 -27.58 3.28
C ASP A 583 12.41 -26.91 3.13
N LEU A 584 12.54 -25.89 2.25
CA LEU A 584 13.75 -25.08 2.10
C LEU A 584 14.13 -24.38 3.42
N LEU A 585 13.15 -23.74 4.08
CA LEU A 585 13.36 -23.04 5.34
C LEU A 585 13.75 -23.99 6.46
N ASP A 586 13.11 -25.14 6.56
CA ASP A 586 13.36 -26.16 7.58
C ASP A 586 14.75 -26.82 7.42
N SER A 587 15.22 -26.95 6.18
CA SER A 587 16.60 -27.40 5.88
C SER A 587 17.66 -26.36 6.26
N ARG A 588 17.26 -25.07 6.47
CA ARG A 588 18.18 -23.95 6.71
C ARG A 588 19.23 -23.83 5.60
N ASP A 589 18.76 -23.94 4.36
CA ASP A 589 19.61 -23.91 3.17
C ASP A 589 20.54 -22.69 3.14
N ARG A 590 21.80 -22.93 2.84
CA ARG A 590 22.88 -21.96 2.86
C ARG A 590 23.32 -21.48 1.48
N THR A 591 22.73 -21.99 0.41
CA THR A 591 23.21 -21.77 -0.97
C THR A 591 23.41 -20.28 -1.29
N SER A 592 22.47 -19.42 -0.90
CA SER A 592 22.58 -17.98 -1.15
C SER A 592 23.60 -17.27 -0.25
N VAL A 593 23.83 -17.77 0.98
CA VAL A 593 24.82 -17.21 1.92
C VAL A 593 26.24 -17.63 1.52
N ASP A 594 26.39 -18.85 1.07
CA ASP A 594 27.69 -19.43 0.72
C ASP A 594 28.14 -19.03 -0.72
N MET A 595 27.24 -18.42 -1.53
CA MET A 595 27.56 -17.93 -2.87
C MET A 595 28.54 -16.78 -2.83
N ARG A 596 29.65 -16.89 -3.56
CA ARG A 596 30.70 -15.87 -3.59
C ARG A 596 30.53 -14.93 -4.78
N PRO A 597 30.87 -13.61 -4.64
CA PRO A 597 30.75 -12.64 -5.73
C PRO A 597 31.52 -13.02 -7.00
N ASP A 598 32.63 -13.73 -6.85
CA ASP A 598 33.48 -14.19 -7.95
C ASP A 598 32.95 -15.45 -8.67
N TRP A 599 31.81 -16.01 -8.23
CA TRP A 599 31.15 -17.15 -8.84
C TRP A 599 29.95 -16.77 -9.74
N PHE A 600 29.54 -15.49 -9.74
CA PHE A 600 28.53 -14.96 -10.68
C PHE A 600 29.17 -14.67 -12.08
#